data_bb05b022246ab4f32ce89eebc498a6cc
#
_entry.id   bb05b022246ab4f32ce89eebc498a6cc
#
_cell.length_a   1.000
_cell.length_b   1.000
_cell.length_c   1.000
_cell.angle_alpha   90.00
_cell.angle_beta   90.00
_cell.angle_gamma   90.00
#
_symmetry.space_group_name_H-M   'P 1'
#
loop_
_entity.id
_entity.type
_entity.pdbx_description
1 polymer ?
#
loop_
_entity_poly.entity_id
_entity_poly.type
_entity_poly.pdbx_seq_one_letter_code
_entity_poly.pdbx_strand_id
1 'polypeptide(L)'
;MTVLDPAPSSCAVTPQRDTGVGFLPEKFDLALEAIAFVKAFRKKLLVEFEFAGLALTPAEARVLIFLGQNEGLNQAQLAHILSCEPMTLVGILDRLEAADLVVRKRNEVDRRVKCIYLEPRGKALVPRVEAIVSALCSNAEQGVGEQHIELMRAGLSHMTGNLASPPNI
;
A
#
# COMPACT_ATOMS: atom_id res chain seq x y z
N MET A 1 29.48 -40.48 -46.46
CA MET A 1 29.28 -40.25 -45.01
C MET A 1 29.15 -38.78 -44.80
N THR A 2 27.93 -38.31 -44.82
CA THR A 2 27.58 -36.90 -44.68
C THR A 2 27.05 -36.72 -43.28
N VAL A 3 27.78 -35.95 -42.49
CA VAL A 3 27.42 -35.63 -41.10
C VAL A 3 26.37 -34.51 -41.14
N LEU A 4 25.16 -34.81 -40.62
CA LEU A 4 24.11 -33.84 -40.42
C LEU A 4 24.37 -33.07 -39.12
N ASP A 5 24.55 -31.76 -39.22
CA ASP A 5 24.54 -30.83 -38.09
C ASP A 5 23.15 -30.76 -37.50
N PRO A 6 22.99 -30.76 -36.15
CA PRO A 6 21.73 -30.49 -35.52
C PRO A 6 21.45 -29.00 -35.49
N ALA A 7 20.27 -28.62 -35.94
CA ALA A 7 19.73 -27.27 -35.91
C ALA A 7 19.65 -26.72 -34.46
N PRO A 8 19.86 -25.42 -34.22
CA PRO A 8 19.70 -24.81 -32.93
C PRO A 8 18.22 -24.61 -32.61
N SER A 9 17.72 -25.36 -31.65
CA SER A 9 16.43 -25.09 -31.03
C SER A 9 16.59 -23.94 -30.01
N SER A 10 16.18 -22.77 -30.37
CA SER A 10 15.98 -21.68 -29.44
C SER A 10 14.76 -20.88 -29.85
N CYS A 11 13.59 -21.38 -29.48
CA CYS A 11 12.41 -20.54 -29.35
C CYS A 11 12.32 -20.04 -27.90
N ALA A 12 13.10 -19.01 -27.61
CA ALA A 12 12.82 -18.17 -26.46
C ALA A 12 11.54 -17.37 -26.78
N VAL A 13 10.40 -17.88 -26.34
CA VAL A 13 9.16 -17.12 -26.33
C VAL A 13 9.31 -16.05 -25.28
N THR A 14 9.71 -14.85 -25.70
CA THR A 14 9.55 -13.64 -24.92
C THR A 14 8.06 -13.45 -24.71
N PRO A 15 7.53 -13.36 -23.48
CA PRO A 15 6.11 -13.07 -23.28
C PRO A 15 5.83 -11.70 -23.87
N GLN A 16 5.05 -11.67 -24.96
CA GLN A 16 4.49 -10.41 -25.46
C GLN A 16 3.66 -9.81 -24.35
N ARG A 17 4.05 -8.63 -23.89
CA ARG A 17 3.27 -7.82 -22.97
C ARG A 17 2.06 -7.28 -23.71
N ASP A 18 0.97 -8.04 -23.63
CA ASP A 18 -0.34 -7.60 -24.10
C ASP A 18 -0.96 -6.71 -23.00
N THR A 19 -0.32 -5.57 -22.75
CA THR A 19 -0.88 -4.51 -21.92
C THR A 19 -1.63 -3.59 -22.88
N GLY A 20 -2.96 -3.72 -22.92
CA GLY A 20 -3.86 -2.92 -23.74
C GLY A 20 -3.86 -1.40 -23.43
N VAL A 21 -2.68 -0.82 -23.21
CA VAL A 21 -2.46 0.62 -23.03
C VAL A 21 -1.47 1.05 -24.11
N GLY A 22 -2.00 1.24 -25.31
CA GLY A 22 -1.23 1.81 -26.42
C GLY A 22 -0.83 3.25 -26.13
N PHE A 23 0.41 3.58 -26.52
CA PHE A 23 0.90 4.95 -26.70
C PHE A 23 1.35 5.77 -25.50
N LEU A 24 2.03 5.18 -24.52
CA LEU A 24 2.87 5.99 -23.62
C LEU A 24 4.36 5.64 -23.85
N PRO A 25 5.28 6.63 -23.80
CA PRO A 25 6.71 6.38 -23.90
C PRO A 25 7.17 5.39 -22.82
N GLU A 26 8.11 4.48 -23.14
CA GLU A 26 8.69 3.47 -22.22
C GLU A 26 9.11 4.04 -20.85
N LYS A 27 9.41 5.33 -20.80
CA LYS A 27 9.74 6.05 -19.55
C LYS A 27 8.62 6.08 -18.50
N PHE A 28 7.38 5.84 -18.91
CA PHE A 28 6.21 5.84 -18.00
C PHE A 28 5.78 4.43 -17.57
N ASP A 29 6.36 3.38 -18.16
CA ASP A 29 5.93 2.00 -17.92
C ASP A 29 5.98 1.63 -16.44
N LEU A 30 7.07 1.94 -15.73
CA LEU A 30 7.20 1.62 -14.31
C LEU A 30 6.14 2.32 -13.43
N ALA A 31 5.85 3.60 -13.70
CA ALA A 31 4.84 4.34 -12.94
C ALA A 31 3.44 3.77 -13.20
N LEU A 32 3.14 3.39 -14.44
CA LEU A 32 1.87 2.76 -14.81
C LEU A 32 1.72 1.38 -14.20
N GLU A 33 2.78 0.56 -14.21
CA GLU A 33 2.79 -0.75 -13.54
C GLU A 33 2.56 -0.61 -12.04
N ALA A 34 3.20 0.37 -11.38
CA ALA A 34 2.98 0.65 -9.97
C ALA A 34 1.52 1.07 -9.70
N ILE A 35 0.93 1.92 -10.55
CA ILE A 35 -0.48 2.32 -10.44
C ILE A 35 -1.41 1.12 -10.66
N ALA A 36 -1.14 0.27 -11.65
CA ALA A 36 -1.93 -0.92 -11.93
C ALA A 36 -1.88 -1.91 -10.75
N PHE A 37 -0.69 -2.14 -10.20
CA PHE A 37 -0.49 -2.97 -9.01
C PHE A 37 -1.30 -2.43 -7.82
N VAL A 38 -1.19 -1.13 -7.51
CA VAL A 38 -1.93 -0.52 -6.40
C VAL A 38 -3.44 -0.63 -6.58
N LYS A 39 -3.96 -0.47 -7.81
CA LYS A 39 -5.38 -0.65 -8.12
C LYS A 39 -5.83 -2.10 -7.90
N ALA A 40 -5.07 -3.07 -8.41
CA ALA A 40 -5.36 -4.50 -8.26
C ALA A 40 -5.33 -4.91 -6.79
N PHE A 41 -4.31 -4.50 -6.05
CA PHE A 41 -4.15 -4.75 -4.62
C PHE A 41 -5.34 -4.21 -3.82
N ARG A 42 -5.70 -2.93 -4.03
CA ARG A 42 -6.84 -2.31 -3.35
C ARG A 42 -8.15 -3.01 -3.64
N LYS A 43 -8.39 -3.39 -4.91
CA LYS A 43 -9.59 -4.13 -5.30
C LYS A 43 -9.66 -5.47 -4.59
N LYS A 44 -8.57 -6.22 -4.57
CA LYS A 44 -8.51 -7.53 -3.89
C LYS A 44 -8.68 -7.39 -2.39
N LEU A 45 -8.05 -6.38 -1.77
CA LEU A 45 -8.18 -6.13 -0.34
C LEU A 45 -9.62 -5.83 0.10
N LEU A 46 -10.38 -5.09 -0.71
CA LEU A 46 -11.82 -4.86 -0.46
C LEU A 46 -12.60 -6.17 -0.47
N VAL A 47 -12.33 -7.06 -1.42
CA VAL A 47 -12.96 -8.38 -1.50
C VAL A 47 -12.63 -9.22 -0.26
N GLU A 48 -11.37 -9.23 0.18
CA GLU A 48 -10.95 -9.97 1.38
C GLU A 48 -11.61 -9.42 2.65
N PHE A 49 -11.76 -8.10 2.77
CA PHE A 49 -12.49 -7.48 3.88
C PHE A 49 -13.97 -7.85 3.87
N GLU A 50 -14.60 -7.85 2.71
CA GLU A 50 -16.00 -8.26 2.56
C GLU A 50 -16.20 -9.71 2.99
N PHE A 51 -15.37 -10.65 2.52
CA PHE A 51 -15.39 -12.06 2.94
C PHE A 51 -15.15 -12.22 4.45
N ALA A 52 -14.32 -11.37 5.04
CA ALA A 52 -14.08 -11.37 6.47
C ALA A 52 -15.20 -10.68 7.28
N GLY A 53 -16.23 -10.12 6.62
CA GLY A 53 -17.28 -9.34 7.28
C GLY A 53 -16.79 -8.03 7.89
N LEU A 54 -15.74 -7.42 7.32
CA LEU A 54 -15.17 -6.16 7.75
C LEU A 54 -15.63 -5.03 6.82
N ALA A 55 -16.39 -4.08 7.37
CA ALA A 55 -16.80 -2.88 6.65
C ALA A 55 -15.69 -1.81 6.71
N LEU A 56 -14.53 -2.12 6.12
CA LEU A 56 -13.36 -1.24 6.09
C LEU A 56 -12.92 -0.94 4.66
N THR A 57 -12.46 0.27 4.44
CA THR A 57 -11.71 0.63 3.23
C THR A 57 -10.21 0.35 3.42
N PRO A 58 -9.42 0.17 2.34
CA PRO A 58 -7.97 0.04 2.44
C PRO A 58 -7.27 1.21 3.15
N ALA A 59 -7.83 2.42 3.03
CA ALA A 59 -7.30 3.60 3.70
C ALA A 59 -7.55 3.57 5.21
N GLU A 60 -8.73 3.13 5.64
CA GLU A 60 -9.07 2.94 7.05
C GLU A 60 -8.23 1.83 7.69
N ALA A 61 -8.07 0.70 6.98
CA ALA A 61 -7.21 -0.40 7.42
C ALA A 61 -5.76 0.07 7.64
N ARG A 62 -5.22 0.88 6.72
CA ARG A 62 -3.87 1.44 6.84
C ARG A 62 -3.73 2.33 8.08
N VAL A 63 -4.72 3.17 8.37
CA VAL A 63 -4.74 4.01 9.58
C VAL A 63 -4.79 3.15 10.84
N LEU A 64 -5.64 2.13 10.89
CA LEU A 64 -5.76 1.23 12.04
C LEU A 64 -4.47 0.46 12.31
N ILE A 65 -3.86 -0.14 11.29
CA ILE A 65 -2.58 -0.86 11.42
C ILE A 65 -1.49 0.08 11.95
N PHE A 66 -1.41 1.28 11.39
CA PHE A 66 -0.40 2.25 11.83
C PHE A 66 -0.60 2.68 13.29
N LEU A 67 -1.83 2.95 13.70
CA LEU A 67 -2.17 3.29 15.08
C LEU A 67 -1.96 2.13 16.05
N GLY A 68 -2.03 0.88 15.57
CA GLY A 68 -1.71 -0.30 16.38
C GLY A 68 -0.29 -0.28 16.94
N GLN A 69 0.62 0.40 16.26
CA GLN A 69 2.02 0.51 16.66
C GLN A 69 2.41 1.92 17.14
N ASN A 70 1.60 2.95 16.85
CA ASN A 70 1.96 4.35 17.04
C ASN A 70 0.74 5.18 17.52
N GLU A 71 0.31 4.99 18.74
CA GLU A 71 -0.78 5.81 19.32
C GLU A 71 -0.28 7.20 19.78
N GLY A 72 -1.21 8.12 19.95
CA GLY A 72 -0.94 9.43 20.55
C GLY A 72 -0.41 10.49 19.58
N LEU A 73 -0.35 10.19 18.28
CA LEU A 73 -0.01 11.19 17.28
C LEU A 73 -1.18 12.15 17.04
N ASN A 74 -0.86 13.41 16.76
CA ASN A 74 -1.87 14.34 16.29
C ASN A 74 -2.17 14.12 14.80
N GLN A 75 -3.29 14.70 14.36
CA GLN A 75 -3.78 14.50 12.99
C GLN A 75 -2.79 14.96 11.91
N ALA A 76 -2.07 16.06 12.13
CA ALA A 76 -1.09 16.56 11.16
C ALA A 76 0.13 15.63 11.04
N GLN A 77 0.63 15.12 12.17
CA GLN A 77 1.70 14.12 12.20
C GLN A 77 1.27 12.84 11.48
N LEU A 78 0.07 12.35 11.78
CA LEU A 78 -0.46 11.15 11.15
C LEU A 78 -0.65 11.31 9.63
N ALA A 79 -1.16 12.46 9.17
CA ALA A 79 -1.29 12.77 7.75
C ALA A 79 0.07 12.79 7.05
N HIS A 80 1.06 13.44 7.66
CA HIS A 80 2.42 13.51 7.13
C HIS A 80 3.05 12.12 6.98
N ILE A 81 3.03 11.30 8.05
CA ILE A 81 3.62 9.95 8.04
C ILE A 81 2.93 9.04 7.04
N LEU A 82 1.61 9.11 6.97
CA LEU A 82 0.83 8.31 6.02
C LEU A 82 0.86 8.88 4.59
N SER A 83 1.55 9.99 4.34
CA SER A 83 1.56 10.68 3.04
C SER A 83 0.14 10.86 2.49
N CYS A 84 -0.74 11.38 3.35
CA CYS A 84 -2.17 11.53 3.07
C CYS A 84 -2.55 13.01 3.17
N GLU A 85 -3.39 13.47 2.27
CA GLU A 85 -3.98 14.81 2.37
C GLU A 85 -4.72 15.00 3.70
N PRO A 86 -4.48 16.11 4.45
CA PRO A 86 -5.08 16.32 5.76
C PRO A 86 -6.61 16.19 5.78
N MET A 87 -7.29 16.73 4.76
CA MET A 87 -8.76 16.65 4.65
C MET A 87 -9.26 15.22 4.39
N THR A 88 -8.51 14.45 3.62
CA THR A 88 -8.80 13.02 3.41
C THR A 88 -8.67 12.25 4.72
N LEU A 89 -7.63 12.52 5.51
CA LEU A 89 -7.45 11.88 6.81
C LEU A 89 -8.56 12.24 7.79
N VAL A 90 -9.05 13.50 7.79
CA VAL A 90 -10.22 13.89 8.60
C VAL A 90 -11.39 12.96 8.33
N GLY A 91 -11.78 12.80 7.06
CA GLY A 91 -12.91 11.95 6.69
C GLY A 91 -12.70 10.47 7.04
N ILE A 92 -11.47 9.96 6.99
CA ILE A 92 -11.14 8.60 7.43
C ILE A 92 -11.34 8.48 8.94
N LEU A 93 -10.76 9.41 9.71
CA LEU A 93 -10.86 9.39 11.17
C LEU A 93 -12.29 9.58 11.66
N ASP A 94 -13.10 10.41 10.98
CA ASP A 94 -14.51 10.59 11.34
C ASP A 94 -15.31 9.29 11.19
N ARG A 95 -15.06 8.51 10.12
CA ARG A 95 -15.70 7.21 9.95
C ARG A 95 -15.22 6.17 10.96
N LEU A 96 -13.92 6.15 11.26
CA LEU A 96 -13.36 5.25 12.27
C LEU A 96 -13.86 5.58 13.69
N GLU A 97 -14.02 6.87 14.01
CA GLU A 97 -14.57 7.33 15.29
C GLU A 97 -16.07 7.00 15.39
N ALA A 98 -16.84 7.18 14.32
CA ALA A 98 -18.25 6.78 14.26
C ALA A 98 -18.47 5.26 14.38
N ALA A 99 -17.44 4.46 14.05
CA ALA A 99 -17.45 3.00 14.21
C ALA A 99 -16.87 2.52 15.57
N ASP A 100 -16.57 3.42 16.51
CA ASP A 100 -15.95 3.15 17.80
C ASP A 100 -14.59 2.41 17.69
N LEU A 101 -13.83 2.69 16.63
CA LEU A 101 -12.52 2.09 16.40
C LEU A 101 -11.38 3.00 16.87
N VAL A 102 -11.56 4.30 16.78
CA VAL A 102 -10.60 5.31 17.24
C VAL A 102 -11.29 6.40 18.07
N VAL A 103 -10.51 7.14 18.84
CA VAL A 103 -10.96 8.30 19.60
C VAL A 103 -9.94 9.43 19.48
N ARG A 104 -10.43 10.67 19.41
CA ARG A 104 -9.62 11.88 19.48
C ARG A 104 -9.62 12.42 20.92
N LYS A 105 -8.51 12.30 21.64
CA LYS A 105 -8.34 12.84 23.01
C LYS A 105 -7.53 14.12 22.97
N ARG A 106 -7.85 15.08 23.85
CA ARG A 106 -7.02 16.27 24.03
C ARG A 106 -5.66 15.88 24.59
N ASN A 107 -4.61 16.49 24.05
CA ASN A 107 -3.27 16.31 24.61
C ASN A 107 -3.21 16.92 26.02
N GLU A 108 -2.54 16.28 26.95
CA GLU A 108 -2.43 16.72 28.34
C GLU A 108 -1.58 17.97 28.49
N VAL A 109 -0.56 18.15 27.63
CA VAL A 109 0.36 19.28 27.66
C VAL A 109 -0.21 20.48 26.89
N ASP A 110 -0.73 20.24 25.67
CA ASP A 110 -1.38 21.28 24.86
C ASP A 110 -2.81 20.86 24.51
N ARG A 111 -3.79 21.39 25.26
CA ARG A 111 -5.21 21.10 25.10
C ARG A 111 -5.80 21.54 23.76
N ARG A 112 -5.08 22.33 22.95
CA ARG A 112 -5.49 22.71 21.60
C ARG A 112 -5.25 21.59 20.60
N VAL A 113 -4.33 20.67 20.92
CA VAL A 113 -3.97 19.53 20.10
C VAL A 113 -4.85 18.33 20.47
N LYS A 114 -5.39 17.66 19.46
CA LYS A 114 -6.08 16.37 19.62
C LYS A 114 -5.16 15.25 19.11
N CYS A 115 -4.95 14.24 19.95
CA CYS A 115 -4.21 13.04 19.64
C CYS A 115 -5.15 11.87 19.37
N ILE A 116 -4.75 10.97 18.49
CA ILE A 116 -5.54 9.85 18.02
C ILE A 116 -5.12 8.59 18.76
N TYR A 117 -6.09 7.83 19.25
CA TYR A 117 -5.89 6.57 19.98
C TYR A 117 -6.86 5.52 19.45
N LEU A 118 -6.48 4.25 19.55
CA LEU A 118 -7.40 3.15 19.29
C LEU A 118 -8.34 2.96 20.49
N GLU A 119 -9.61 2.75 20.20
CA GLU A 119 -10.56 2.23 21.18
C GLU A 119 -10.36 0.71 21.38
N PRO A 120 -10.87 0.10 22.47
CA PRO A 120 -10.73 -1.34 22.70
C PRO A 120 -11.18 -2.20 21.52
N ARG A 121 -12.24 -1.78 20.82
CA ARG A 121 -12.74 -2.43 19.60
C ARG A 121 -11.75 -2.31 18.43
N GLY A 122 -11.11 -1.15 18.27
CA GLY A 122 -10.06 -0.94 17.29
C GLY A 122 -8.84 -1.81 17.58
N LYS A 123 -8.39 -1.84 18.84
CA LYS A 123 -7.26 -2.70 19.29
C LYS A 123 -7.50 -4.18 19.00
N ALA A 124 -8.72 -4.66 19.26
CA ALA A 124 -9.09 -6.05 18.97
C ALA A 124 -9.16 -6.35 17.46
N LEU A 125 -9.43 -5.34 16.62
CA LEU A 125 -9.57 -5.49 15.18
C LEU A 125 -8.23 -5.48 14.44
N VAL A 126 -7.24 -4.71 14.92
CA VAL A 126 -5.92 -4.54 14.26
C VAL A 126 -5.26 -5.86 13.87
N PRO A 127 -5.10 -6.86 14.76
CA PRO A 127 -4.42 -8.11 14.39
C PRO A 127 -5.12 -8.86 13.24
N ARG A 128 -6.45 -8.78 13.18
CA ARG A 128 -7.23 -9.41 12.13
C ARG A 128 -7.03 -8.70 10.78
N VAL A 129 -6.99 -7.38 10.79
CA VAL A 129 -6.71 -6.57 9.59
C VAL A 129 -5.28 -6.82 9.11
N GLU A 130 -4.30 -6.85 10.01
CA GLU A 130 -2.90 -7.15 9.70
C GLU A 130 -2.75 -8.54 9.07
N ALA A 131 -3.43 -9.56 9.60
CA ALA A 131 -3.38 -10.91 9.04
C ALA A 131 -3.89 -10.96 7.60
N ILE A 132 -5.01 -10.29 7.29
CA ILE A 132 -5.57 -10.22 5.93
C ILE A 132 -4.60 -9.50 4.98
N VAL A 133 -4.07 -8.35 5.39
CA VAL A 133 -3.13 -7.57 4.58
C VAL A 133 -1.84 -8.36 4.34
N SER A 134 -1.29 -9.00 5.38
CA SER A 134 -0.07 -9.82 5.28
C SER A 134 -0.27 -11.01 4.34
N ALA A 135 -1.39 -11.74 4.45
CA ALA A 135 -1.71 -12.84 3.55
C ALA A 135 -1.81 -12.36 2.09
N LEU A 136 -2.45 -11.20 1.86
CA LEU A 136 -2.56 -10.63 0.52
C LEU A 136 -1.19 -10.21 -0.03
N CYS A 137 -0.32 -9.61 0.78
CA CYS A 137 1.06 -9.30 0.40
C CYS A 137 1.82 -10.56 -0.01
N SER A 138 1.80 -11.59 0.83
CA SER A 138 2.47 -12.87 0.54
C SER A 138 1.96 -13.52 -0.75
N ASN A 139 0.65 -13.45 -1.01
CA ASN A 139 0.07 -13.93 -2.26
C ASN A 139 0.53 -13.11 -3.47
N ALA A 140 0.65 -11.80 -3.33
CA ALA A 140 1.11 -10.92 -4.41
C ALA A 140 2.60 -11.14 -4.73
N GLU A 141 3.39 -11.55 -3.75
CA GLU A 141 4.82 -11.81 -3.87
C GLU A 141 5.14 -13.22 -4.39
N GLN A 142 4.15 -14.10 -4.54
CA GLN A 142 4.37 -15.47 -5.01
C GLN A 142 5.07 -15.48 -6.38
N GLY A 143 6.14 -16.27 -6.48
CA GLY A 143 6.94 -16.38 -7.70
C GLY A 143 7.94 -15.24 -7.92
N VAL A 144 7.97 -14.23 -7.05
CA VAL A 144 8.97 -13.17 -7.05
C VAL A 144 10.03 -13.50 -6.00
N GLY A 145 11.29 -13.60 -6.41
CA GLY A 145 12.38 -13.89 -5.47
C GLY A 145 12.56 -12.75 -4.46
N GLU A 146 12.89 -13.09 -3.22
CA GLU A 146 13.08 -12.15 -2.10
C GLU A 146 14.01 -10.98 -2.46
N GLN A 147 15.12 -11.26 -3.12
CA GLN A 147 16.06 -10.23 -3.59
C GLN A 147 15.41 -9.21 -4.53
N HIS A 148 14.49 -9.65 -5.40
CA HIS A 148 13.76 -8.76 -6.29
C HIS A 148 12.75 -7.88 -5.53
N ILE A 149 12.09 -8.44 -4.51
CA ILE A 149 11.20 -7.67 -3.63
C ILE A 149 11.97 -6.57 -2.91
N GLU A 150 13.16 -6.88 -2.38
CA GLU A 150 14.02 -5.88 -1.71
C GLU A 150 14.47 -4.77 -2.68
N LEU A 151 14.91 -5.14 -3.89
CA LEU A 151 15.30 -4.17 -4.92
C LEU A 151 14.13 -3.27 -5.35
N MET A 152 12.94 -3.83 -5.54
CA MET A 152 11.73 -3.05 -5.86
C MET A 152 11.38 -2.09 -4.73
N ARG A 153 11.44 -2.54 -3.47
CA ARG A 153 11.19 -1.70 -2.29
C ARG A 153 12.16 -0.54 -2.22
N ALA A 154 13.46 -0.82 -2.34
CA ALA A 154 14.50 0.21 -2.32
C ALA A 154 14.34 1.20 -3.48
N GLY A 155 14.08 0.73 -4.69
CA GLY A 155 13.85 1.55 -5.87
C GLY A 155 12.65 2.48 -5.73
N LEU A 156 11.49 1.95 -5.33
CA LEU A 156 10.28 2.73 -5.11
C LEU A 156 10.48 3.79 -4.00
N SER A 157 11.15 3.42 -2.91
CA SER A 157 11.46 4.36 -1.82
C SER A 157 12.34 5.51 -2.30
N HIS A 158 13.39 5.21 -3.05
CA HIS A 158 14.29 6.22 -3.61
C HIS A 158 13.57 7.17 -4.58
N MET A 159 12.77 6.62 -5.48
CA MET A 159 11.98 7.40 -6.44
C MET A 159 10.95 8.31 -5.75
N THR A 160 10.30 7.81 -4.70
CA THR A 160 9.37 8.61 -3.88
C THR A 160 10.11 9.76 -3.20
N GLY A 161 11.31 9.50 -2.66
CA GLY A 161 12.17 10.54 -2.06
C GLY A 161 12.55 11.63 -3.06
N ASN A 162 12.90 11.26 -4.30
CA ASN A 162 13.21 12.22 -5.35
C ASN A 162 12.03 13.12 -5.70
N LEU A 163 10.80 12.59 -5.69
CA LEU A 163 9.58 13.34 -5.96
C LEU A 163 9.17 14.26 -4.79
N ALA A 164 9.55 13.89 -3.56
CA ALA A 164 9.27 14.71 -2.37
C ALA A 164 10.26 15.89 -2.20
N SER A 165 11.42 15.83 -2.86
CA SER A 165 12.40 16.91 -2.84
C SER A 165 11.92 18.09 -3.69
N PRO A 166 12.07 19.36 -3.25
CA PRO A 166 11.75 20.51 -4.09
C PRO A 166 12.58 20.47 -5.38
N PRO A 167 12.04 20.94 -6.52
CA PRO A 167 12.78 20.96 -7.76
C PRO A 167 14.07 21.78 -7.57
N ASN A 168 15.21 21.21 -7.94
CA ASN A 168 16.45 21.98 -8.04
C ASN A 168 16.26 23.07 -9.11
N ILE A 169 15.97 24.28 -8.65
CA ILE A 169 15.93 25.50 -9.49
C ILE A 169 17.34 26.06 -9.60
#